data_8aa2398d5593c9a390ff2c70e190546f
#
_entry.id   8aa2398d5593c9a390ff2c70e190546f
#
_cell.length_a   1.000
_cell.length_b   1.000
_cell.length_c   1.000
_cell.angle_alpha   90.00
_cell.angle_beta   90.00
_cell.angle_gamma   90.00
#
_symmetry.space_group_name_H-M   'P 1'
#
loop_
_entity.id
_entity.type
_entity.pdbx_description
1 polymer ?
#
loop_
_entity_poly.entity_id
_entity_poly.type
_entity_poly.pdbx_seq_one_letter_code
_entity_poly.pdbx_strand_id
1 'polypeptide(L)'
;MEPRPRGRTIRAVTATPNLLLPARSTTATETLAEYRARGGYQGLAAVQQKGGAWLRAEVTTAQLRGRGGAAFPTARKWELAAAAGADAKFVVGNGGEHEPGSDKDKVLVQRHPHAVLEGLLLTGLATGAQKGFLYLIEDMHGPRAAAEQALAELRAAGMLPFPIDVHLGPGTYVAGEETAALSAIEGQPAKPRKKPPFPGVAGLWGKPTTVNNVETMAHTAWIARHGGAAFAAIGTEQSKGTLLFTLPPNVQRPGVYELPFGATFRQLIDGCGGGLRDGRRVRAVLPAMSCGFLLAEHLDVPIAYETLRPLGSSPGCGGVRIVDETTDVVAMTLGIAEFFMQEQCGQCPPCRMETNQFVHILKAVQNRKGPGYDDKLVKLAEFSKKKGNCSLIEMAAAPVISAVKAFALDFAAAAGPSTPTDG
;
A
#
# COMPACT_ATOMS: atom_id res chain seq x y z
N MET A 1 -11.33 -47.99 0.29
CA MET A 1 -10.13 -47.34 0.84
C MET A 1 -9.38 -46.73 -0.36
N GLU A 2 -9.77 -45.51 -0.74
CA GLU A 2 -9.12 -44.79 -1.87
C GLU A 2 -7.79 -44.18 -1.40
N PRO A 3 -6.75 -44.18 -2.22
CA PRO A 3 -5.45 -43.64 -1.85
C PRO A 3 -5.53 -42.10 -1.81
N ARG A 4 -5.04 -41.51 -0.71
CA ARG A 4 -4.87 -40.05 -0.54
C ARG A 4 -4.03 -39.49 -1.68
N PRO A 5 -4.37 -38.32 -2.25
CA PRO A 5 -3.57 -37.68 -3.29
C PRO A 5 -2.20 -37.32 -2.70
N ARG A 6 -1.14 -37.77 -3.38
CA ARG A 6 0.27 -37.49 -3.06
C ARG A 6 0.49 -35.98 -3.06
N GLY A 7 1.15 -35.49 -2.01
CA GLY A 7 1.48 -34.10 -1.82
C GLY A 7 2.09 -33.46 -3.09
N ARG A 8 1.48 -32.38 -3.54
CA ARG A 8 2.05 -31.49 -4.55
C ARG A 8 3.37 -30.94 -3.97
N THR A 9 4.45 -31.27 -4.63
CA THR A 9 5.78 -30.70 -4.35
C THR A 9 5.69 -29.19 -4.49
N ILE A 10 5.81 -28.45 -3.37
CA ILE A 10 5.97 -27.01 -3.37
C ILE A 10 7.26 -26.73 -4.14
N ARG A 11 7.16 -26.25 -5.39
CA ARG A 11 8.34 -25.76 -6.10
C ARG A 11 8.90 -24.62 -5.25
N ALA A 12 10.11 -24.78 -4.78
CA ALA A 12 10.87 -23.71 -4.15
C ALA A 12 10.77 -22.49 -5.05
N VAL A 13 10.45 -21.33 -4.48
CA VAL A 13 10.51 -20.06 -5.19
C VAL A 13 11.95 -19.92 -5.65
N THR A 14 12.22 -20.19 -6.93
CA THR A 14 13.53 -19.97 -7.54
C THR A 14 13.87 -18.51 -7.32
N ALA A 15 15.08 -18.23 -6.82
CA ALA A 15 15.63 -16.95 -6.37
C ALA A 15 14.79 -15.75 -6.79
N THR A 16 13.99 -15.25 -5.86
CA THR A 16 13.15 -14.05 -6.07
C THR A 16 14.10 -12.88 -6.34
N PRO A 17 13.92 -12.11 -7.41
CA PRO A 17 14.74 -10.92 -7.59
C PRO A 17 14.41 -9.93 -6.46
N ASN A 18 15.29 -9.82 -5.48
CA ASN A 18 15.20 -8.80 -4.44
C ASN A 18 15.67 -7.47 -5.02
N LEU A 19 14.72 -6.66 -5.50
CA LEU A 19 15.02 -5.37 -6.10
C LEU A 19 15.30 -4.32 -5.02
N LEU A 20 14.54 -4.38 -3.94
CA LEU A 20 14.54 -3.41 -2.86
C LEU A 20 15.18 -3.93 -1.56
N LEU A 21 14.92 -5.20 -1.22
CA LEU A 21 15.43 -5.85 -0.01
C LEU A 21 16.55 -6.83 -0.37
N PRO A 22 17.84 -6.44 -0.31
CA PRO A 22 18.94 -7.36 -0.61
C PRO A 22 18.90 -8.60 0.29
N ALA A 23 19.30 -9.76 -0.23
CA ALA A 23 19.25 -11.05 0.46
C ALA A 23 20.03 -11.10 1.79
N ARG A 24 20.96 -10.18 2.00
CA ARG A 24 21.69 -9.95 3.26
C ARG A 24 21.23 -8.67 3.95
N SER A 25 19.92 -8.42 4.00
CA SER A 25 19.38 -7.31 4.76
C SER A 25 19.74 -7.50 6.24
N THR A 26 20.76 -6.79 6.68
CA THR A 26 21.05 -6.60 8.12
C THR A 26 19.89 -5.79 8.72
N THR A 27 19.71 -5.88 10.05
CA THR A 27 18.77 -5.00 10.76
C THR A 27 19.28 -3.55 10.82
N ALA A 28 20.55 -3.32 10.44
CA ALA A 28 21.21 -2.03 10.43
C ALA A 28 20.77 -1.15 9.24
N THR A 29 20.81 0.15 9.43
CA THR A 29 20.61 1.14 8.38
C THR A 29 21.78 1.13 7.40
N GLU A 30 21.49 1.05 6.11
CA GLU A 30 22.48 1.10 5.02
C GLU A 30 23.07 2.50 4.90
N THR A 31 24.41 2.60 4.93
CA THR A 31 25.15 3.85 4.74
C THR A 31 25.27 4.24 3.27
N LEU A 32 25.62 5.51 2.99
CA LEU A 32 25.92 5.98 1.63
C LEU A 32 27.00 5.14 0.94
N ALA A 33 28.06 4.78 1.66
CA ALA A 33 29.16 3.97 1.12
C ALA A 33 28.68 2.58 0.68
N GLU A 34 27.91 1.89 1.52
CA GLU A 34 27.34 0.57 1.23
C GLU A 34 26.34 0.64 0.05
N TYR A 35 25.47 1.67 0.02
CA TYR A 35 24.54 1.88 -1.08
C TYR A 35 25.25 2.10 -2.41
N ARG A 36 26.31 2.93 -2.42
CA ARG A 36 27.14 3.20 -3.62
C ARG A 36 27.91 1.95 -4.06
N ALA A 37 28.41 1.15 -3.14
CA ALA A 37 29.15 -0.08 -3.45
C ALA A 37 28.32 -1.09 -4.26
N ARG A 38 26.99 -1.10 -4.07
CA ARG A 38 26.06 -1.92 -4.87
C ARG A 38 25.42 -1.19 -6.06
N GLY A 39 25.96 -0.03 -6.46
CA GLY A 39 25.55 0.74 -7.63
C GLY A 39 24.53 1.83 -7.35
N GLY A 40 24.28 2.19 -6.10
CA GLY A 40 23.43 3.30 -5.73
C GLY A 40 23.90 4.62 -6.31
N TYR A 41 22.95 5.51 -6.61
CA TYR A 41 23.13 6.83 -7.25
C TYR A 41 23.68 6.83 -8.69
N GLN A 42 23.88 5.66 -9.31
CA GLN A 42 24.17 5.60 -10.75
C GLN A 42 22.98 6.11 -11.58
N GLY A 43 21.74 5.87 -11.11
CA GLY A 43 20.53 6.40 -11.70
C GLY A 43 20.49 7.92 -11.66
N LEU A 44 20.89 8.54 -10.54
CA LEU A 44 20.97 9.98 -10.39
C LEU A 44 21.97 10.59 -11.39
N ALA A 45 23.17 10.02 -11.52
CA ALA A 45 24.17 10.45 -12.51
C ALA A 45 23.63 10.32 -13.95
N ALA A 46 22.93 9.21 -14.25
CA ALA A 46 22.33 9.01 -15.56
C ALA A 46 21.26 10.07 -15.90
N VAL A 47 20.40 10.45 -14.95
CA VAL A 47 19.39 11.50 -15.16
C VAL A 47 20.01 12.88 -15.32
N GLN A 48 21.05 13.19 -14.58
CA GLN A 48 21.78 14.45 -14.73
C GLN A 48 22.39 14.59 -16.14
N GLN A 49 22.84 13.48 -16.72
CA GLN A 49 23.43 13.44 -18.06
C GLN A 49 22.38 13.39 -19.18
N LYS A 50 21.33 12.57 -19.03
CA LYS A 50 20.35 12.27 -20.09
C LYS A 50 19.06 13.11 -19.98
N GLY A 51 18.86 13.78 -18.87
CA GLY A 51 17.67 14.60 -18.58
C GLY A 51 16.47 13.83 -18.04
N GLY A 52 15.54 14.56 -17.42
CA GLY A 52 14.34 13.97 -16.80
C GLY A 52 13.38 13.29 -17.79
N ALA A 53 13.35 13.73 -19.04
CA ALA A 53 12.51 13.10 -20.08
C ALA A 53 12.92 11.63 -20.34
N TRP A 54 14.23 11.35 -20.33
CA TRP A 54 14.71 9.97 -20.43
C TRP A 54 14.15 9.10 -19.31
N LEU A 55 14.20 9.56 -18.05
CA LEU A 55 13.68 8.75 -16.94
C LEU A 55 12.16 8.55 -17.02
N ARG A 56 11.40 9.57 -17.48
CA ARG A 56 9.96 9.38 -17.73
C ARG A 56 9.69 8.29 -18.75
N ALA A 57 10.49 8.23 -19.82
CA ALA A 57 10.40 7.16 -20.82
C ALA A 57 10.71 5.77 -20.22
N GLU A 58 11.77 5.67 -19.39
CA GLU A 58 12.11 4.42 -18.68
C GLU A 58 10.98 3.96 -17.75
N VAL A 59 10.38 4.88 -16.97
CA VAL A 59 9.25 4.57 -16.08
C VAL A 59 7.98 4.19 -16.85
N THR A 60 7.79 4.78 -18.03
CA THR A 60 6.71 4.38 -18.96
C THR A 60 6.92 2.96 -19.48
N THR A 61 8.14 2.64 -19.93
CA THR A 61 8.52 1.29 -20.39
C THR A 61 8.39 0.27 -19.26
N ALA A 62 8.77 0.63 -18.04
CA ALA A 62 8.63 -0.19 -16.84
C ALA A 62 7.18 -0.52 -16.48
N GLN A 63 6.21 0.26 -16.96
CA GLN A 63 4.80 0.18 -16.55
C GLN A 63 4.62 0.23 -15.03
N LEU A 64 5.48 1.00 -14.33
CA LEU A 64 5.45 1.09 -12.88
C LEU A 64 4.12 1.66 -12.40
N ARG A 65 3.44 0.91 -11.53
CA ARG A 65 2.26 1.38 -10.79
C ARG A 65 2.65 1.76 -9.36
N GLY A 66 1.92 2.71 -8.78
CA GLY A 66 2.09 3.10 -7.38
C GLY A 66 1.93 1.93 -6.41
N ARG A 67 2.77 1.90 -5.37
CA ARG A 67 2.83 0.84 -4.33
C ARG A 67 2.11 1.22 -3.02
N GLY A 68 1.46 2.38 -2.99
CA GLY A 68 0.67 2.83 -1.84
C GLY A 68 -0.79 2.32 -1.80
N GLY A 69 -1.14 1.28 -2.56
CA GLY A 69 -2.46 0.64 -2.59
C GLY A 69 -3.34 1.02 -3.79
N ALA A 70 -3.33 2.27 -4.26
CA ALA A 70 -4.18 2.74 -5.36
C ALA A 70 -3.74 2.28 -6.77
N ALA A 71 -2.51 1.82 -6.93
CA ALA A 71 -1.95 1.28 -8.18
C ALA A 71 -2.03 2.22 -9.39
N PHE A 72 -2.06 3.53 -9.19
CA PHE A 72 -2.12 4.49 -10.29
C PHE A 72 -0.82 4.44 -11.12
N PRO A 73 -0.87 4.51 -12.48
CA PRO A 73 0.33 4.51 -13.34
C PRO A 73 1.25 5.68 -13.02
N THR A 74 2.49 5.38 -12.60
CA THR A 74 3.46 6.38 -12.13
C THR A 74 3.86 7.36 -13.23
N ALA A 75 4.13 6.86 -14.44
CA ALA A 75 4.47 7.67 -15.62
C ALA A 75 3.41 8.73 -15.90
N ARG A 76 2.12 8.36 -15.89
CA ARG A 76 1.01 9.28 -16.14
C ARG A 76 0.93 10.41 -15.11
N LYS A 77 1.20 10.09 -13.83
CA LYS A 77 1.26 11.09 -12.76
C LYS A 77 2.42 12.08 -13.01
N TRP A 78 3.57 11.58 -13.43
CA TRP A 78 4.75 12.39 -13.69
C TRP A 78 4.61 13.29 -14.92
N GLU A 79 4.01 12.78 -15.98
CA GLU A 79 3.73 13.55 -17.20
C GLU A 79 2.86 14.77 -16.91
N LEU A 80 1.79 14.60 -16.12
CA LEU A 80 0.91 15.70 -15.69
C LEU A 80 1.71 16.79 -14.95
N ALA A 81 2.55 16.40 -13.98
CA ALA A 81 3.33 17.34 -13.21
C ALA A 81 4.45 17.99 -14.05
N ALA A 82 5.11 17.23 -14.93
CA ALA A 82 6.16 17.76 -15.81
C ALA A 82 5.61 18.78 -16.81
N ALA A 83 4.43 18.49 -17.39
CA ALA A 83 3.78 19.37 -18.38
C ALA A 83 3.17 20.65 -17.78
N ALA A 84 2.89 20.66 -16.47
CA ALA A 84 2.31 21.82 -15.82
C ALA A 84 3.28 23.02 -15.86
N GLY A 85 2.83 24.14 -16.41
CA GLY A 85 3.57 25.42 -16.40
C GLY A 85 3.47 26.05 -15.02
N ALA A 86 4.60 26.17 -14.30
CA ALA A 86 4.67 26.83 -13.00
C ALA A 86 6.10 27.29 -12.70
N ASP A 87 6.19 28.33 -11.88
CA ASP A 87 7.45 28.91 -11.36
C ASP A 87 8.15 28.00 -10.33
N ALA A 88 7.37 27.18 -9.63
CA ALA A 88 7.88 26.20 -8.66
C ALA A 88 7.12 24.88 -8.78
N LYS A 89 7.81 23.77 -8.56
CA LYS A 89 7.26 22.41 -8.48
C LYS A 89 7.84 21.68 -7.30
N PHE A 90 7.08 20.75 -6.75
CA PHE A 90 7.47 19.99 -5.57
C PHE A 90 7.37 18.48 -5.80
N VAL A 91 8.13 17.72 -5.00
CA VAL A 91 8.05 16.26 -4.95
C VAL A 91 7.90 15.79 -3.51
N VAL A 92 7.01 14.83 -3.27
CA VAL A 92 6.75 14.26 -1.94
C VAL A 92 6.91 12.75 -2.00
N GLY A 93 7.84 12.22 -1.20
CA GLY A 93 7.95 10.81 -0.86
C GLY A 93 7.00 10.52 0.29
N ASN A 94 5.86 9.87 0.00
CA ASN A 94 4.90 9.50 1.02
C ASN A 94 5.30 8.18 1.67
N GLY A 95 5.93 8.25 2.83
CA GLY A 95 6.28 7.14 3.73
C GLY A 95 5.39 7.11 4.98
N GLY A 96 4.28 7.87 4.99
CA GLY A 96 3.25 7.82 6.01
C GLY A 96 2.50 6.49 5.95
N GLU A 97 3.03 5.47 6.63
CA GLU A 97 2.46 4.12 6.64
C GLU A 97 1.45 3.99 7.77
N HIS A 98 0.19 4.26 7.43
CA HIS A 98 -0.94 4.24 8.36
C HIS A 98 -1.76 2.94 8.28
N GLU A 99 -1.47 2.05 7.34
CA GLU A 99 -2.19 0.78 7.17
C GLU A 99 -1.91 -0.16 8.35
N PRO A 100 -2.91 -0.55 9.13
CA PRO A 100 -2.71 -1.44 10.26
C PRO A 100 -2.17 -2.81 9.83
N GLY A 101 -1.04 -3.22 10.42
CA GLY A 101 -0.36 -4.47 10.08
C GLY A 101 0.59 -4.36 8.88
N SER A 102 0.82 -3.16 8.33
CA SER A 102 1.87 -2.91 7.36
C SER A 102 3.09 -2.27 8.03
N ASP A 103 4.28 -2.78 7.73
CA ASP A 103 5.58 -2.26 8.16
C ASP A 103 6.57 -2.12 7.00
N LYS A 104 6.08 -2.23 5.75
CA LYS A 104 6.93 -2.26 4.56
C LYS A 104 7.67 -0.96 4.31
N ASP A 105 6.97 0.19 4.44
CA ASP A 105 7.54 1.51 4.23
C ASP A 105 8.46 1.90 5.39
N LYS A 106 8.10 1.55 6.64
CA LYS A 106 8.96 1.69 7.82
C LYS A 106 10.27 0.93 7.65
N VAL A 107 10.19 -0.36 7.27
CA VAL A 107 11.38 -1.20 7.04
C VAL A 107 12.22 -0.65 5.90
N LEU A 108 11.61 -0.22 4.80
CA LEU A 108 12.31 0.31 3.65
C LEU A 108 13.04 1.61 3.98
N VAL A 109 12.38 2.58 4.62
CA VAL A 109 12.99 3.85 5.02
C VAL A 109 14.06 3.65 6.08
N GLN A 110 13.84 2.75 7.05
CA GLN A 110 14.80 2.51 8.13
C GLN A 110 16.05 1.80 7.66
N ARG A 111 15.92 0.77 6.81
CA ARG A 111 17.05 -0.07 6.38
C ARG A 111 17.74 0.43 5.12
N HIS A 112 16.96 0.97 4.18
CA HIS A 112 17.42 1.37 2.85
C HIS A 112 17.04 2.83 2.51
N PRO A 113 17.34 3.82 3.39
CA PRO A 113 16.93 5.21 3.20
C PRO A 113 17.48 5.81 1.91
N HIS A 114 18.70 5.42 1.50
CA HIS A 114 19.32 5.92 0.28
C HIS A 114 18.57 5.51 -0.99
N ALA A 115 17.97 4.31 -1.05
CA ALA A 115 17.16 3.89 -2.19
C ALA A 115 15.88 4.75 -2.31
N VAL A 116 15.27 5.09 -1.18
CA VAL A 116 14.10 5.98 -1.13
C VAL A 116 14.48 7.40 -1.54
N LEU A 117 15.58 7.93 -0.99
CA LEU A 117 16.04 9.30 -1.28
C LEU A 117 16.53 9.44 -2.74
N GLU A 118 17.26 8.45 -3.30
CA GLU A 118 17.58 8.45 -4.72
C GLU A 118 16.32 8.50 -5.57
N GLY A 119 15.31 7.65 -5.26
CA GLY A 119 14.03 7.65 -5.96
C GLY A 119 13.27 8.98 -5.86
N LEU A 120 13.35 9.66 -4.72
CA LEU A 120 12.76 10.98 -4.51
C LEU A 120 13.48 12.03 -5.37
N LEU A 121 14.81 12.06 -5.37
CA LEU A 121 15.62 12.95 -6.21
C LEU A 121 15.35 12.72 -7.69
N LEU A 122 15.32 11.47 -8.12
CA LEU A 122 15.01 11.06 -9.49
C LEU A 122 13.62 11.53 -9.93
N THR A 123 12.61 11.31 -9.08
CA THR A 123 11.24 11.76 -9.33
C THR A 123 11.18 13.28 -9.46
N GLY A 124 11.88 14.00 -8.58
CA GLY A 124 11.96 15.46 -8.63
C GLY A 124 12.61 15.97 -9.93
N LEU A 125 13.75 15.42 -10.31
CA LEU A 125 14.44 15.78 -11.57
C LEU A 125 13.57 15.45 -12.81
N ALA A 126 12.87 14.31 -12.80
CA ALA A 126 12.00 13.91 -13.89
C ALA A 126 10.78 14.82 -14.06
N THR A 127 10.31 15.46 -13.00
CA THR A 127 9.11 16.31 -12.99
C THR A 127 9.41 17.81 -12.90
N GLY A 128 10.69 18.18 -12.71
CA GLY A 128 11.14 19.55 -12.60
C GLY A 128 10.95 20.16 -11.20
N ALA A 129 10.93 19.34 -10.16
CA ALA A 129 10.79 19.81 -8.78
C ALA A 129 12.09 20.52 -8.31
N GLN A 130 11.92 21.58 -7.52
CA GLN A 130 12.98 22.40 -6.94
C GLN A 130 13.13 22.19 -5.44
N LYS A 131 12.20 21.47 -4.82
CA LYS A 131 12.22 21.06 -3.41
C LYS A 131 11.47 19.75 -3.23
N GLY A 132 12.01 18.90 -2.35
CA GLY A 132 11.42 17.61 -1.96
C GLY A 132 11.02 17.55 -0.49
N PHE A 133 10.07 16.69 -0.20
CA PHE A 133 9.67 16.33 1.16
C PHE A 133 9.61 14.82 1.29
N LEU A 134 10.19 14.29 2.37
CA LEU A 134 9.92 12.92 2.82
C LEU A 134 8.91 13.01 3.96
N TYR A 135 7.67 12.60 3.69
CA TYR A 135 6.58 12.61 4.65
C TYR A 135 6.57 11.29 5.43
N LEU A 136 6.71 11.36 6.75
CA LEU A 136 6.66 10.24 7.68
C LEU A 136 5.62 10.51 8.77
N ILE A 137 5.31 9.49 9.59
CA ILE A 137 4.46 9.65 10.77
C ILE A 137 5.34 10.04 11.98
N GLU A 138 4.81 10.85 12.88
CA GLU A 138 5.53 11.39 14.04
C GLU A 138 6.09 10.32 14.98
N ASP A 139 5.47 9.13 15.06
CA ASP A 139 5.91 8.00 15.88
C ASP A 139 6.95 7.08 15.18
N MET A 140 7.29 7.34 13.93
CA MET A 140 8.29 6.57 13.17
C MET A 140 9.73 7.02 13.51
N HIS A 141 10.14 6.89 14.77
CA HIS A 141 11.44 7.39 15.27
C HIS A 141 12.64 6.75 14.55
N GLY A 142 12.64 5.42 14.35
CA GLY A 142 13.72 4.70 13.64
C GLY A 142 13.86 5.11 12.17
N PRO A 143 12.81 5.03 11.36
CA PRO A 143 12.80 5.50 9.98
C PRO A 143 13.19 6.98 9.82
N ARG A 144 12.70 7.84 10.74
CA ARG A 144 13.08 9.25 10.77
C ARG A 144 14.59 9.43 10.95
N ALA A 145 15.16 8.83 11.99
CA ALA A 145 16.59 8.93 12.27
C ALA A 145 17.45 8.42 11.10
N ALA A 146 17.05 7.31 10.48
CA ALA A 146 17.73 6.76 9.30
C ALA A 146 17.66 7.71 8.09
N ALA A 147 16.51 8.32 7.84
CA ALA A 147 16.34 9.28 6.76
C ALA A 147 17.14 10.57 6.99
N GLU A 148 17.13 11.10 8.20
CA GLU A 148 17.89 12.31 8.59
C GLU A 148 19.40 12.06 8.48
N GLN A 149 19.90 10.89 8.90
CA GLN A 149 21.29 10.46 8.73
C GLN A 149 21.66 10.39 7.25
N ALA A 150 20.88 9.70 6.43
CA ALA A 150 21.16 9.57 5.01
C ALA A 150 21.13 10.92 4.28
N LEU A 151 20.25 11.84 4.66
CA LEU A 151 20.23 13.21 4.14
C LEU A 151 21.48 13.98 4.57
N ALA A 152 21.99 13.80 5.79
CA ALA A 152 23.22 14.42 6.25
C ALA A 152 24.43 13.90 5.43
N GLU A 153 24.50 12.60 5.16
CA GLU A 153 25.52 11.99 4.31
C GLU A 153 25.49 12.56 2.88
N LEU A 154 24.30 12.73 2.29
CA LEU A 154 24.13 13.32 0.95
C LEU A 154 24.52 14.80 0.90
N ARG A 155 24.18 15.58 1.93
CA ARG A 155 24.60 16.99 2.04
C ARG A 155 26.12 17.11 2.12
N ALA A 156 26.75 16.29 2.99
CA ALA A 156 28.21 16.27 3.13
C ALA A 156 28.92 15.87 1.84
N ALA A 157 28.32 14.98 1.04
CA ALA A 157 28.85 14.55 -0.25
C ALA A 157 28.51 15.51 -1.42
N GLY A 158 27.76 16.59 -1.21
CA GLY A 158 27.34 17.53 -2.26
C GLY A 158 26.42 16.90 -3.32
N MET A 159 25.63 15.88 -2.94
CA MET A 159 24.85 15.08 -3.88
C MET A 159 23.37 15.47 -3.99
N LEU A 160 22.95 16.57 -3.37
CA LEU A 160 21.56 17.05 -3.44
C LEU A 160 21.38 18.09 -4.55
N PRO A 161 20.72 17.76 -5.68
CA PRO A 161 20.42 18.74 -6.73
C PRO A 161 19.36 19.76 -6.31
N PHE A 162 18.58 19.47 -5.29
CA PHE A 162 17.63 20.35 -4.62
C PHE A 162 17.44 19.93 -3.15
N PRO A 163 16.97 20.84 -2.27
CA PRO A 163 16.79 20.53 -0.85
C PRO A 163 15.66 19.52 -0.63
N ILE A 164 15.85 18.63 0.35
CA ILE A 164 14.85 17.71 0.87
C ILE A 164 14.70 17.92 2.37
N ASP A 165 13.45 18.06 2.82
CA ASP A 165 13.07 18.12 4.23
C ASP A 165 12.32 16.86 4.63
N VAL A 166 12.56 16.36 5.84
CA VAL A 166 11.72 15.33 6.47
C VAL A 166 10.58 16.05 7.18
N HIS A 167 9.35 15.71 6.82
CA HIS A 167 8.15 16.25 7.45
C HIS A 167 7.40 15.15 8.21
N LEU A 168 7.00 15.44 9.44
CA LEU A 168 6.27 14.52 10.30
C LEU A 168 4.79 14.89 10.32
N GLY A 169 3.95 13.93 9.93
CA GLY A 169 2.51 14.07 9.97
C GLY A 169 1.87 13.28 11.10
N PRO A 170 0.59 13.53 11.41
CA PRO A 170 -0.12 12.82 12.46
C PRO A 170 -0.33 11.34 12.12
N GLY A 171 -0.49 10.50 13.15
CA GLY A 171 -0.67 9.05 13.02
C GLY A 171 -2.06 8.60 12.54
N THR A 172 -2.96 9.49 12.13
CA THR A 172 -4.31 9.14 11.65
C THR A 172 -4.27 8.54 10.25
N TYR A 173 -5.07 7.49 9.99
CA TYR A 173 -5.09 6.75 8.72
C TYR A 173 -5.28 7.65 7.51
N VAL A 174 -6.21 8.59 7.59
CA VAL A 174 -6.52 9.49 6.49
C VAL A 174 -5.37 10.43 6.13
N ALA A 175 -4.41 10.66 7.04
CA ALA A 175 -3.23 11.49 6.79
C ALA A 175 -2.26 10.87 5.75
N GLY A 176 -2.39 9.56 5.48
CA GLY A 176 -1.68 8.87 4.40
C GLY A 176 -2.24 9.13 3.00
N GLU A 177 -3.44 9.73 2.88
CA GLU A 177 -3.98 10.14 1.59
C GLU A 177 -3.14 11.28 1.01
N GLU A 178 -2.83 11.23 -0.30
CA GLU A 178 -1.85 12.14 -0.92
C GLU A 178 -2.13 13.63 -0.66
N THR A 179 -3.40 14.07 -0.70
CA THR A 179 -3.75 15.48 -0.48
C THR A 179 -3.84 15.83 1.00
N ALA A 180 -4.12 14.87 1.88
CA ALA A 180 -4.06 15.05 3.32
C ALA A 180 -2.61 15.24 3.79
N ALA A 181 -1.67 14.45 3.24
CA ALA A 181 -0.24 14.64 3.47
C ALA A 181 0.23 16.03 3.02
N LEU A 182 -0.25 16.52 1.85
CA LEU A 182 0.05 17.89 1.40
C LEU A 182 -0.50 18.93 2.37
N SER A 183 -1.72 18.76 2.88
CA SER A 183 -2.29 19.67 3.88
C SER A 183 -1.45 19.72 5.15
N ALA A 184 -0.97 18.56 5.63
CA ALA A 184 -0.07 18.49 6.79
C ALA A 184 1.25 19.23 6.54
N ILE A 185 1.89 19.04 5.38
CA ILE A 185 3.13 19.75 5.02
C ILE A 185 2.93 21.26 5.00
N GLU A 186 1.75 21.74 4.61
CA GLU A 186 1.38 23.17 4.64
C GLU A 186 1.02 23.68 6.04
N GLY A 187 1.10 22.84 7.09
CA GLY A 187 0.71 23.21 8.45
C GLY A 187 -0.81 23.26 8.68
N GLN A 188 -1.58 22.66 7.78
CA GLN A 188 -3.03 22.55 7.87
C GLN A 188 -3.42 21.18 8.45
N PRO A 189 -4.65 21.02 8.97
CA PRO A 189 -5.13 19.71 9.38
C PRO A 189 -4.99 18.68 8.24
N ALA A 190 -4.47 17.48 8.54
CA ALA A 190 -4.24 16.41 7.58
C ALA A 190 -5.55 15.82 7.04
N LYS A 191 -6.26 16.58 6.23
CA LYS A 191 -7.56 16.21 5.65
C LYS A 191 -7.50 16.23 4.13
N PRO A 192 -8.10 15.22 3.46
CA PRO A 192 -8.15 15.15 2.00
C PRO A 192 -8.83 16.37 1.37
N ARG A 193 -8.30 16.79 0.23
CA ARG A 193 -8.86 17.83 -0.62
C ARG A 193 -9.77 17.21 -1.67
N LYS A 194 -10.80 17.95 -2.10
CA LYS A 194 -11.63 17.55 -3.23
C LYS A 194 -10.78 17.54 -4.51
N LYS A 195 -10.90 16.48 -5.28
CA LYS A 195 -10.26 16.35 -6.61
C LYS A 195 -11.33 16.35 -7.71
N PRO A 196 -11.16 16.98 -8.90
CA PRO A 196 -10.03 17.83 -9.28
C PRO A 196 -9.96 19.17 -8.56
N PRO A 197 -8.81 19.89 -8.54
CA PRO A 197 -7.58 19.57 -9.24
C PRO A 197 -6.79 18.45 -8.55
N PHE A 198 -6.01 17.68 -9.32
CA PHE A 198 -5.07 16.70 -8.81
C PHE A 198 -3.74 17.35 -8.41
N PRO A 199 -2.97 16.77 -7.47
CA PRO A 199 -1.71 17.36 -7.00
C PRO A 199 -0.71 17.70 -8.09
N GLY A 200 -0.64 16.92 -9.18
CA GLY A 200 0.22 17.22 -10.33
C GLY A 200 -0.10 18.53 -11.05
N VAL A 201 -1.29 19.10 -10.79
CA VAL A 201 -1.70 20.41 -11.29
C VAL A 201 -1.64 21.47 -10.19
N ALA A 202 -2.22 21.17 -9.01
CA ALA A 202 -2.28 22.08 -7.87
C ALA A 202 -2.14 21.28 -6.55
N GLY A 203 -0.92 21.13 -6.08
CA GLY A 203 -0.54 20.46 -4.84
C GLY A 203 -0.13 21.44 -3.73
N LEU A 204 1.11 21.33 -3.25
CA LEU A 204 1.66 22.21 -2.20
C LEU A 204 1.60 23.67 -2.62
N TRP A 205 0.99 24.48 -1.77
CA TRP A 205 0.82 25.92 -1.99
C TRP A 205 0.25 26.27 -3.38
N GLY A 206 -0.65 25.39 -3.87
CA GLY A 206 -1.26 25.53 -5.20
C GLY A 206 -0.33 25.26 -6.38
N LYS A 207 0.88 24.77 -6.16
CA LYS A 207 1.88 24.47 -7.20
C LYS A 207 1.87 22.98 -7.57
N PRO A 208 2.25 22.61 -8.81
CA PRO A 208 2.35 21.21 -9.22
C PRO A 208 3.22 20.40 -8.26
N THR A 209 2.67 19.30 -7.75
CA THR A 209 3.36 18.45 -6.78
C THR A 209 3.23 16.99 -7.16
N THR A 210 4.35 16.30 -7.30
CA THR A 210 4.36 14.85 -7.54
C THR A 210 4.43 14.12 -6.21
N VAL A 211 3.39 13.33 -5.89
CA VAL A 211 3.35 12.51 -4.67
C VAL A 211 3.47 11.04 -5.06
N ASN A 212 4.47 10.34 -4.56
CA ASN A 212 4.63 8.89 -4.69
C ASN A 212 4.93 8.24 -3.34
N ASN A 213 4.42 7.02 -3.15
CA ASN A 213 4.80 6.19 -2.02
C ASN A 213 6.31 5.86 -2.06
N VAL A 214 6.95 5.70 -0.91
CA VAL A 214 8.41 5.46 -0.81
C VAL A 214 8.87 4.17 -1.49
N GLU A 215 8.06 3.11 -1.51
CA GLU A 215 8.36 1.89 -2.25
C GLU A 215 8.36 2.14 -3.77
N THR A 216 7.44 2.96 -4.26
CA THR A 216 7.42 3.40 -5.67
C THR A 216 8.69 4.16 -6.02
N MET A 217 9.18 5.01 -5.10
CA MET A 217 10.42 5.76 -5.30
C MET A 217 11.64 4.84 -5.33
N ALA A 218 11.73 3.88 -4.42
CA ALA A 218 12.82 2.91 -4.41
C ALA A 218 12.85 2.07 -5.71
N HIS A 219 11.68 1.69 -6.24
CA HIS A 219 11.59 1.05 -7.57
C HIS A 219 12.07 2.00 -8.69
N THR A 220 11.80 3.29 -8.59
CA THR A 220 12.32 4.27 -9.57
C THR A 220 13.85 4.31 -9.58
N ALA A 221 14.48 4.25 -8.40
CA ALA A 221 15.95 4.17 -8.31
C ALA A 221 16.50 2.91 -8.98
N TRP A 222 15.82 1.77 -8.80
CA TRP A 222 16.17 0.53 -9.46
C TRP A 222 16.00 0.62 -11.00
N ILE A 223 14.88 1.19 -11.47
CA ILE A 223 14.59 1.37 -12.90
C ILE A 223 15.63 2.29 -13.56
N ALA A 224 15.99 3.40 -12.92
CA ALA A 224 16.97 4.34 -13.45
C ALA A 224 18.36 3.70 -13.64
N ARG A 225 18.70 2.69 -12.85
CA ARG A 225 19.96 1.96 -12.91
C ARG A 225 19.95 0.80 -13.93
N HIS A 226 18.83 0.04 -13.99
CA HIS A 226 18.76 -1.20 -14.77
C HIS A 226 17.92 -1.09 -16.05
N GLY A 227 17.18 0.00 -16.22
CA GLY A 227 16.28 0.23 -17.35
C GLY A 227 14.86 -0.26 -17.13
N GLY A 228 13.92 0.40 -17.80
CA GLY A 228 12.49 0.08 -17.71
C GLY A 228 12.13 -1.30 -18.25
N ALA A 229 12.79 -1.73 -19.32
CA ALA A 229 12.57 -3.06 -19.89
C ALA A 229 12.94 -4.20 -18.94
N ALA A 230 14.05 -4.04 -18.18
CA ALA A 230 14.45 -5.03 -17.17
C ALA A 230 13.42 -5.15 -16.04
N PHE A 231 12.85 -4.03 -15.61
CA PHE A 231 11.77 -4.04 -14.61
C PHE A 231 10.47 -4.66 -15.18
N ALA A 232 10.12 -4.34 -16.41
CA ALA A 232 8.93 -4.86 -17.09
C ALA A 232 8.99 -6.37 -17.38
N ALA A 233 10.20 -6.95 -17.39
CA ALA A 233 10.39 -8.40 -17.50
C ALA A 233 10.03 -9.17 -16.21
N ILE A 234 9.87 -8.47 -15.08
CA ILE A 234 9.52 -9.06 -13.78
C ILE A 234 8.01 -8.88 -13.56
N GLY A 235 7.36 -9.91 -13.03
CA GLY A 235 5.91 -9.89 -12.77
C GLY A 235 5.09 -10.55 -13.85
N THR A 236 3.81 -10.14 -13.96
CA THR A 236 2.87 -10.64 -14.97
C THR A 236 2.82 -9.70 -16.20
N GLU A 237 1.95 -10.00 -17.15
CA GLU A 237 1.76 -9.16 -18.34
C GLU A 237 1.26 -7.74 -17.99
N GLN A 238 0.35 -7.61 -17.00
CA GLN A 238 -0.27 -6.33 -16.64
C GLN A 238 0.18 -5.77 -15.29
N SER A 239 0.84 -6.58 -14.47
CA SER A 239 1.34 -6.19 -13.14
C SER A 239 2.86 -6.41 -13.09
N LYS A 240 3.63 -5.31 -13.25
CA LYS A 240 5.09 -5.36 -13.41
C LYS A 240 5.84 -5.11 -12.09
N GLY A 241 7.03 -5.74 -12.01
CA GLY A 241 7.95 -5.59 -10.89
C GLY A 241 7.57 -6.42 -9.66
N THR A 242 7.97 -5.94 -8.50
CA THR A 242 7.74 -6.57 -7.19
C THR A 242 6.81 -5.71 -6.33
N LEU A 243 6.34 -6.29 -5.21
CA LEU A 243 5.61 -5.63 -4.13
C LEU A 243 6.15 -6.13 -2.79
N LEU A 244 6.24 -5.23 -1.82
CA LEU A 244 6.58 -5.57 -0.44
C LEU A 244 5.32 -6.01 0.31
N PHE A 245 5.42 -7.13 1.02
CA PHE A 245 4.35 -7.68 1.84
C PHE A 245 4.78 -7.78 3.29
N THR A 246 3.91 -7.36 4.21
CA THR A 246 4.09 -7.60 5.63
C THR A 246 3.26 -8.82 6.05
N LEU A 247 3.91 -9.84 6.58
CA LEU A 247 3.26 -11.01 7.19
C LEU A 247 3.05 -10.79 8.69
N PRO A 248 1.85 -11.10 9.20
CA PRO A 248 1.46 -10.87 10.59
C PRO A 248 2.15 -11.84 11.57
N PRO A 249 2.09 -11.56 12.90
CA PRO A 249 2.74 -12.39 13.93
C PRO A 249 2.23 -13.83 14.05
N ASN A 250 1.07 -14.18 13.48
CA ASN A 250 0.51 -15.53 13.54
C ASN A 250 1.13 -16.53 12.55
N VAL A 251 2.09 -16.09 11.70
CA VAL A 251 2.94 -17.00 10.94
C VAL A 251 4.22 -17.35 11.71
N GLN A 252 4.93 -18.42 11.31
CA GLN A 252 6.16 -18.84 11.98
C GLN A 252 7.29 -17.82 11.82
N ARG A 253 7.39 -17.18 10.65
CA ARG A 253 8.39 -16.17 10.33
C ARG A 253 7.69 -14.87 9.89
N PRO A 254 7.22 -14.05 10.85
CA PRO A 254 6.64 -12.73 10.53
C PRO A 254 7.70 -11.77 10.02
N GLY A 255 7.28 -10.76 9.25
CA GLY A 255 8.18 -9.72 8.73
C GLY A 255 7.81 -9.24 7.35
N VAL A 256 8.70 -8.43 6.76
CA VAL A 256 8.50 -7.86 5.43
C VAL A 256 9.25 -8.69 4.39
N TYR A 257 8.55 -9.03 3.32
CA TYR A 257 9.03 -9.86 2.23
C TYR A 257 8.79 -9.19 0.89
N GLU A 258 9.74 -9.33 -0.03
CA GLU A 258 9.61 -8.85 -1.40
C GLU A 258 9.28 -10.02 -2.33
N LEU A 259 8.16 -9.92 -3.08
CA LEU A 259 7.80 -10.91 -4.09
C LEU A 259 7.45 -10.24 -5.42
N PRO A 260 7.74 -10.91 -6.56
CA PRO A 260 7.27 -10.44 -7.85
C PRO A 260 5.76 -10.60 -7.95
N PHE A 261 5.11 -9.73 -8.69
CA PHE A 261 3.75 -10.01 -9.13
C PHE A 261 3.70 -11.36 -9.86
N GLY A 262 2.61 -12.10 -9.68
CA GLY A 262 2.50 -13.48 -10.16
C GLY A 262 2.88 -14.54 -9.12
N ALA A 263 3.59 -14.18 -8.05
CA ALA A 263 3.68 -15.04 -6.86
C ALA A 263 2.29 -15.24 -6.24
N THR A 264 2.13 -16.23 -5.36
CA THR A 264 0.83 -16.54 -4.73
C THR A 264 0.85 -16.27 -3.23
N PHE A 265 -0.33 -16.07 -2.62
CA PHE A 265 -0.41 -15.96 -1.16
C PHE A 265 0.04 -17.23 -0.46
N ARG A 266 -0.13 -18.41 -1.07
CA ARG A 266 0.43 -19.66 -0.53
C ARG A 266 1.95 -19.61 -0.50
N GLN A 267 2.61 -19.15 -1.57
CA GLN A 267 4.06 -19.00 -1.58
C GLN A 267 4.54 -17.98 -0.53
N LEU A 268 3.80 -16.88 -0.35
CA LEU A 268 4.10 -15.89 0.67
C LEU A 268 3.95 -16.47 2.09
N ILE A 269 2.81 -17.12 2.39
CA ILE A 269 2.50 -17.60 3.75
C ILE A 269 3.34 -18.84 4.09
N ASP A 270 3.32 -19.86 3.24
CA ASP A 270 3.98 -21.14 3.52
C ASP A 270 5.48 -21.08 3.19
N GLY A 271 5.83 -20.51 2.02
CA GLY A 271 7.22 -20.41 1.56
C GLY A 271 8.03 -19.41 2.36
N CYS A 272 7.61 -18.15 2.39
CA CYS A 272 8.32 -17.09 3.12
C CYS A 272 8.02 -17.14 4.62
N GLY A 273 6.74 -17.17 5.00
CA GLY A 273 6.27 -17.15 6.38
C GLY A 273 6.44 -18.45 7.16
N GLY A 274 6.65 -19.58 6.48
CA GLY A 274 6.78 -20.89 7.13
C GLY A 274 5.46 -21.51 7.56
N GLY A 275 4.33 -21.00 7.10
CA GLY A 275 2.98 -21.39 7.49
C GLY A 275 2.53 -20.73 8.79
N LEU A 276 1.28 -21.01 9.18
CA LEU A 276 0.73 -20.53 10.45
C LEU A 276 1.36 -21.26 11.64
N ARG A 277 1.43 -20.54 12.76
CA ARG A 277 1.83 -21.15 14.04
C ARG A 277 0.80 -22.20 14.47
N ASP A 278 1.22 -23.12 15.30
CA ASP A 278 0.37 -24.16 15.91
C ASP A 278 -0.31 -25.10 14.89
N GLY A 279 0.21 -25.18 13.65
CA GLY A 279 -0.35 -26.04 12.61
C GLY A 279 -1.74 -25.65 12.12
N ARG A 280 -2.19 -24.42 12.40
CA ARG A 280 -3.51 -23.92 11.99
C ARG A 280 -3.63 -23.83 10.47
N ARG A 281 -4.87 -23.84 10.00
CA ARG A 281 -5.19 -23.75 8.57
C ARG A 281 -5.73 -22.37 8.22
N VAL A 282 -5.26 -21.84 7.09
CA VAL A 282 -5.78 -20.59 6.53
C VAL A 282 -7.20 -20.81 6.02
N ARG A 283 -8.16 -20.00 6.48
CA ARG A 283 -9.52 -19.89 5.92
C ARG A 283 -9.59 -18.84 4.83
N ALA A 284 -8.92 -17.71 5.03
CA ALA A 284 -8.87 -16.60 4.08
C ALA A 284 -7.68 -15.68 4.32
N VAL A 285 -7.43 -14.80 3.36
CA VAL A 285 -6.46 -13.71 3.41
C VAL A 285 -7.15 -12.41 3.07
N LEU A 286 -6.83 -11.34 3.80
CA LEU A 286 -7.14 -9.96 3.47
C LEU A 286 -5.82 -9.26 3.10
N PRO A 287 -5.60 -8.92 1.81
CA PRO A 287 -4.32 -8.36 1.33
C PRO A 287 -3.98 -6.98 1.90
N ALA A 288 -5.00 -6.20 2.26
CA ALA A 288 -4.95 -4.95 2.99
C ALA A 288 -6.34 -4.69 3.59
N MET A 289 -6.44 -3.84 4.62
CA MET A 289 -7.72 -3.53 5.29
C MET A 289 -8.80 -3.02 4.33
N SER A 290 -8.40 -2.40 3.24
CA SER A 290 -9.29 -1.84 2.19
C SER A 290 -9.63 -2.81 1.05
N CYS A 291 -9.22 -4.09 1.15
CA CYS A 291 -9.44 -5.09 0.11
C CYS A 291 -10.61 -6.04 0.44
N GLY A 292 -11.00 -6.86 -0.53
CA GLY A 292 -11.88 -8.00 -0.29
C GLY A 292 -11.14 -9.22 0.21
N PHE A 293 -11.81 -10.09 0.96
CA PHE A 293 -11.28 -11.36 1.44
C PHE A 293 -11.07 -12.34 0.27
N LEU A 294 -9.96 -13.04 0.28
CA LEU A 294 -9.64 -14.16 -0.60
C LEU A 294 -9.71 -15.45 0.22
N LEU A 295 -10.64 -16.35 -0.11
CA LEU A 295 -10.80 -17.63 0.58
C LEU A 295 -9.60 -18.55 0.33
N ALA A 296 -9.44 -19.59 1.14
CA ALA A 296 -8.35 -20.57 1.07
C ALA A 296 -8.17 -21.19 -0.32
N GLU A 297 -9.24 -21.36 -1.09
CA GLU A 297 -9.23 -21.86 -2.47
C GLU A 297 -8.56 -20.89 -3.47
N HIS A 298 -8.49 -19.59 -3.12
CA HIS A 298 -7.85 -18.56 -3.94
C HIS A 298 -6.36 -18.34 -3.62
N LEU A 299 -5.80 -19.05 -2.63
CA LEU A 299 -4.40 -18.83 -2.20
C LEU A 299 -3.36 -19.16 -3.28
N ASP A 300 -3.71 -19.96 -4.26
CA ASP A 300 -2.86 -20.32 -5.41
C ASP A 300 -3.08 -19.44 -6.64
N VAL A 301 -4.01 -18.48 -6.57
CA VAL A 301 -4.21 -17.48 -7.62
C VAL A 301 -3.01 -16.53 -7.62
N PRO A 302 -2.41 -16.22 -8.79
CA PRO A 302 -1.32 -15.26 -8.88
C PRO A 302 -1.71 -13.89 -8.30
N ILE A 303 -0.87 -13.32 -7.46
CA ILE A 303 -1.06 -11.97 -6.91
C ILE A 303 -0.78 -10.97 -8.03
N ALA A 304 -1.83 -10.44 -8.63
CA ALA A 304 -1.78 -9.40 -9.65
C ALA A 304 -3.10 -8.61 -9.66
N TYR A 305 -3.10 -7.43 -10.24
CA TYR A 305 -4.34 -6.61 -10.30
C TYR A 305 -5.40 -7.26 -11.17
N GLU A 306 -5.00 -7.85 -12.30
CA GLU A 306 -5.88 -8.50 -13.26
C GLU A 306 -6.50 -9.81 -12.76
N THR A 307 -5.81 -10.53 -11.88
CA THR A 307 -6.27 -11.83 -11.35
C THR A 307 -7.13 -11.69 -10.08
N LEU A 308 -6.82 -10.69 -9.22
CA LEU A 308 -7.53 -10.51 -7.96
C LEU A 308 -8.78 -9.62 -8.10
N ARG A 309 -8.83 -8.72 -9.09
CA ARG A 309 -10.00 -7.86 -9.33
C ARG A 309 -11.28 -8.64 -9.62
N PRO A 310 -11.30 -9.71 -10.44
CA PRO A 310 -12.49 -10.53 -10.64
C PRO A 310 -12.98 -11.22 -9.36
N LEU A 311 -12.10 -11.43 -8.37
CA LEU A 311 -12.41 -11.99 -7.06
C LEU A 311 -12.88 -10.92 -6.05
N GLY A 312 -13.06 -9.66 -6.50
CA GLY A 312 -13.46 -8.54 -5.64
C GLY A 312 -12.36 -8.05 -4.70
N SER A 313 -11.09 -8.33 -5.02
CA SER A 313 -9.94 -7.97 -4.20
C SER A 313 -8.83 -7.30 -5.02
N SER A 314 -7.70 -6.99 -4.40
CA SER A 314 -6.51 -6.46 -5.05
C SER A 314 -5.27 -6.80 -4.20
N PRO A 315 -4.04 -6.62 -4.71
CA PRO A 315 -2.83 -6.76 -3.90
C PRO A 315 -2.74 -5.76 -2.73
N GLY A 316 -3.51 -4.67 -2.78
CA GLY A 316 -3.50 -3.62 -1.76
C GLY A 316 -2.14 -2.94 -1.62
N CYS A 317 -1.79 -2.58 -0.39
CA CYS A 317 -0.47 -2.08 0.00
C CYS A 317 0.43 -3.19 0.58
N GLY A 318 0.00 -4.46 0.54
CA GLY A 318 0.78 -5.59 1.05
C GLY A 318 0.74 -5.81 2.57
N GLY A 319 -0.14 -5.11 3.31
CA GLY A 319 -0.38 -5.33 4.75
C GLY A 319 -1.30 -6.52 4.99
N VAL A 320 -0.76 -7.72 4.91
CA VAL A 320 -1.55 -8.97 4.87
C VAL A 320 -2.13 -9.34 6.23
N ARG A 321 -3.44 -9.65 6.28
CA ARG A 321 -4.09 -10.30 7.42
C ARG A 321 -4.49 -11.72 7.05
N ILE A 322 -4.29 -12.64 7.96
CA ILE A 322 -4.61 -14.06 7.75
C ILE A 322 -5.69 -14.47 8.72
N VAL A 323 -6.77 -15.02 8.18
CA VAL A 323 -7.90 -15.60 8.89
C VAL A 323 -7.68 -17.10 8.98
N ASP A 324 -7.63 -17.66 10.18
CA ASP A 324 -7.54 -19.09 10.45
C ASP A 324 -8.88 -19.66 10.96
N GLU A 325 -8.93 -20.95 11.23
CA GLU A 325 -10.14 -21.64 11.74
C GLU A 325 -10.59 -21.19 13.13
N THR A 326 -9.77 -20.48 13.88
CA THR A 326 -10.10 -19.98 15.21
C THR A 326 -10.58 -18.53 15.21
N THR A 327 -10.48 -17.86 14.06
CA THR A 327 -10.82 -16.44 13.93
C THR A 327 -12.33 -16.23 13.94
N ASP A 328 -12.84 -15.43 14.88
CA ASP A 328 -14.19 -14.88 14.81
C ASP A 328 -14.26 -13.81 13.72
N VAL A 329 -14.77 -14.21 12.55
CA VAL A 329 -14.83 -13.34 11.37
C VAL A 329 -15.86 -12.20 11.51
N VAL A 330 -16.90 -12.38 12.33
CA VAL A 330 -17.89 -11.33 12.59
C VAL A 330 -17.28 -10.24 13.46
N ALA A 331 -16.62 -10.63 14.56
CA ALA A 331 -15.90 -9.69 15.42
C ALA A 331 -14.75 -8.99 14.67
N MET A 332 -13.99 -9.74 13.83
CA MET A 332 -12.95 -9.14 12.99
C MET A 332 -13.51 -8.09 12.02
N THR A 333 -14.63 -8.40 11.36
CA THR A 333 -15.27 -7.47 10.42
C THR A 333 -15.81 -6.23 11.12
N LEU A 334 -16.39 -6.40 12.31
CA LEU A 334 -16.81 -5.28 13.16
C LEU A 334 -15.60 -4.40 13.52
N GLY A 335 -14.49 -4.99 13.94
CA GLY A 335 -13.26 -4.24 14.25
C GLY A 335 -12.72 -3.45 13.05
N ILE A 336 -12.81 -4.01 11.82
CA ILE A 336 -12.46 -3.29 10.59
C ILE A 336 -13.43 -2.10 10.36
N ALA A 337 -14.72 -2.29 10.54
CA ALA A 337 -15.70 -1.22 10.39
C ALA A 337 -15.50 -0.11 11.45
N GLU A 338 -15.22 -0.47 12.70
CA GLU A 338 -14.90 0.46 13.79
C GLU A 338 -13.64 1.27 13.49
N PHE A 339 -12.60 0.62 12.95
CA PHE A 339 -11.39 1.32 12.51
C PHE A 339 -11.72 2.41 11.48
N PHE A 340 -12.42 2.09 10.39
CA PHE A 340 -12.78 3.09 9.38
C PHE A 340 -13.72 4.18 9.91
N MET A 341 -14.59 3.85 10.86
CA MET A 341 -15.45 4.82 11.53
C MET A 341 -14.62 5.82 12.37
N GLN A 342 -13.57 5.36 13.05
CA GLN A 342 -12.70 6.19 13.89
C GLN A 342 -11.75 7.04 13.05
N GLU A 343 -11.24 6.47 11.95
CA GLU A 343 -10.19 7.07 11.12
C GLU A 343 -10.74 7.97 9.98
N GLN A 344 -12.04 8.07 9.78
CA GLN A 344 -12.60 8.98 8.79
C GLN A 344 -12.46 10.46 9.25
N CYS A 345 -12.13 11.36 8.31
CA CYS A 345 -11.81 12.77 8.62
C CYS A 345 -13.00 13.67 8.97
N GLY A 346 -14.23 13.18 8.88
CA GLY A 346 -15.44 13.92 9.20
C GLY A 346 -15.99 14.90 8.13
N GLN A 347 -15.31 15.08 7.00
CA GLN A 347 -15.68 16.08 6.01
C GLN A 347 -16.93 15.71 5.19
N CYS A 348 -17.14 14.44 4.85
CA CYS A 348 -18.16 14.00 3.91
C CYS A 348 -19.34 13.35 4.65
N PRO A 349 -20.56 13.95 4.63
CA PRO A 349 -21.71 13.35 5.28
C PRO A 349 -22.02 11.89 4.86
N PRO A 350 -21.95 11.52 3.56
CA PRO A 350 -22.14 10.12 3.17
C PRO A 350 -21.12 9.15 3.78
N CYS A 351 -19.84 9.54 3.87
CA CYS A 351 -18.79 8.73 4.48
C CYS A 351 -19.05 8.52 5.98
N ARG A 352 -19.36 9.60 6.70
CA ARG A 352 -19.73 9.52 8.13
C ARG A 352 -20.94 8.62 8.36
N MET A 353 -21.97 8.77 7.54
CA MET A 353 -23.19 7.95 7.63
C MET A 353 -22.84 6.47 7.41
N GLU A 354 -22.15 6.15 6.32
CA GLU A 354 -21.83 4.76 5.95
C GLU A 354 -21.00 4.08 7.03
N THR A 355 -19.87 4.67 7.47
CA THR A 355 -19.00 4.06 8.46
C THR A 355 -19.70 3.85 9.81
N ASN A 356 -20.51 4.80 10.25
CA ASN A 356 -21.31 4.65 11.47
C ASN A 356 -22.38 3.56 11.33
N GLN A 357 -23.08 3.49 10.20
CA GLN A 357 -24.13 2.49 9.98
C GLN A 357 -23.57 1.10 9.82
N PHE A 358 -22.39 0.92 9.19
CA PHE A 358 -21.71 -0.39 9.16
C PHE A 358 -21.46 -0.91 10.56
N VAL A 359 -20.91 -0.09 11.45
CA VAL A 359 -20.68 -0.47 12.86
C VAL A 359 -21.99 -0.80 13.56
N HIS A 360 -23.04 0.02 13.38
CA HIS A 360 -24.33 -0.21 14.00
C HIS A 360 -24.96 -1.55 13.55
N ILE A 361 -24.96 -1.82 12.25
CA ILE A 361 -25.52 -3.05 11.68
C ILE A 361 -24.72 -4.27 12.15
N LEU A 362 -23.39 -4.22 12.12
CA LEU A 362 -22.52 -5.32 12.53
C LEU A 362 -22.64 -5.63 14.05
N LYS A 363 -22.80 -4.59 14.89
CA LYS A 363 -23.12 -4.77 16.31
C LYS A 363 -24.48 -5.45 16.51
N ALA A 364 -25.47 -5.12 15.71
CA ALA A 364 -26.78 -5.80 15.76
C ALA A 364 -26.66 -7.30 15.38
N VAL A 365 -25.84 -7.61 14.35
CA VAL A 365 -25.53 -9.00 13.98
C VAL A 365 -24.89 -9.75 15.16
N GLN A 366 -23.85 -9.19 15.77
CA GLN A 366 -23.16 -9.79 16.90
C GLN A 366 -24.08 -10.03 18.12
N ASN A 367 -25.07 -9.16 18.30
CA ASN A 367 -26.08 -9.25 19.37
C ASN A 367 -27.34 -10.06 18.99
N ARG A 368 -27.30 -10.84 17.91
CA ARG A 368 -28.44 -11.65 17.40
C ARG A 368 -29.71 -10.83 17.07
N LYS A 369 -29.56 -9.59 16.65
CA LYS A 369 -30.64 -8.65 16.29
C LYS A 369 -30.48 -8.12 14.86
N GLY A 370 -29.88 -8.94 13.99
CA GLY A 370 -29.42 -8.49 12.68
C GLY A 370 -30.13 -9.07 11.45
N PRO A 371 -31.43 -9.43 11.43
CA PRO A 371 -32.05 -9.96 10.22
C PRO A 371 -31.99 -8.94 9.07
N GLY A 372 -31.68 -9.42 7.85
CA GLY A 372 -31.55 -8.58 6.66
C GLY A 372 -30.34 -7.63 6.70
N TYR A 373 -29.30 -7.98 7.45
CA TYR A 373 -28.07 -7.19 7.56
C TYR A 373 -27.32 -7.08 6.23
N ASP A 374 -27.29 -8.16 5.45
CA ASP A 374 -26.61 -8.28 4.17
C ASP A 374 -27.15 -7.27 3.14
N ASP A 375 -28.46 -7.22 2.96
CA ASP A 375 -29.14 -6.27 2.06
C ASP A 375 -28.93 -4.82 2.52
N LYS A 376 -29.03 -4.55 3.83
CA LYS A 376 -28.79 -3.22 4.40
C LYS A 376 -27.36 -2.72 4.13
N LEU A 377 -26.35 -3.58 4.36
CA LEU A 377 -24.93 -3.23 4.15
C LEU A 377 -24.64 -2.96 2.66
N VAL A 378 -25.16 -3.82 1.75
CA VAL A 378 -24.97 -3.65 0.30
C VAL A 378 -25.62 -2.36 -0.19
N LYS A 379 -26.89 -2.11 0.16
CA LYS A 379 -27.60 -0.89 -0.24
C LYS A 379 -26.92 0.38 0.27
N LEU A 380 -26.40 0.34 1.48
CA LEU A 380 -25.67 1.47 2.07
C LEU A 380 -24.37 1.76 1.32
N ALA A 381 -23.58 0.71 1.00
CA ALA A 381 -22.35 0.84 0.23
C ALA A 381 -22.59 1.39 -1.19
N GLU A 382 -23.64 0.89 -1.86
CA GLU A 382 -24.04 1.39 -3.19
C GLU A 382 -24.50 2.84 -3.15
N PHE A 383 -25.31 3.22 -2.14
CA PHE A 383 -25.75 4.60 -1.96
C PHE A 383 -24.60 5.56 -1.76
N SER A 384 -23.58 5.16 -0.99
CA SER A 384 -22.47 6.02 -0.58
C SER A 384 -21.35 6.12 -1.62
N LYS A 385 -21.29 5.19 -2.55
CA LYS A 385 -20.22 5.05 -3.56
C LYS A 385 -19.95 6.35 -4.32
N LYS A 386 -18.69 6.73 -4.42
CA LYS A 386 -18.17 7.95 -5.10
C LYS A 386 -18.68 9.29 -4.52
N LYS A 387 -19.21 9.29 -3.31
CA LYS A 387 -19.69 10.52 -2.65
C LYS A 387 -18.71 11.08 -1.62
N GLY A 388 -17.49 10.53 -1.55
CA GLY A 388 -16.41 11.03 -0.71
C GLY A 388 -15.43 11.96 -1.44
N ASN A 389 -14.71 12.81 -0.71
CA ASN A 389 -13.58 13.59 -1.23
C ASN A 389 -12.36 12.68 -1.56
N CYS A 390 -12.26 11.55 -0.88
CA CYS A 390 -11.23 10.52 -1.08
C CYS A 390 -11.89 9.13 -1.13
N SER A 391 -11.08 8.09 -1.38
CA SER A 391 -11.56 6.71 -1.53
C SER A 391 -11.84 5.99 -0.21
N LEU A 392 -11.78 6.65 0.95
CA LEU A 392 -11.99 5.97 2.24
C LEU A 392 -13.38 5.33 2.31
N ILE A 393 -14.37 5.95 1.71
CA ILE A 393 -15.75 5.44 1.67
C ILE A 393 -15.83 4.07 0.95
N GLU A 394 -15.14 3.91 -0.18
CA GLU A 394 -15.05 2.63 -0.87
C GLU A 394 -14.13 1.64 -0.16
N MET A 395 -13.07 2.14 0.49
CA MET A 395 -12.13 1.33 1.27
C MET A 395 -12.80 0.73 2.51
N ALA A 396 -13.71 1.43 3.15
CA ALA A 396 -14.49 0.94 4.28
C ALA A 396 -15.52 -0.13 3.86
N ALA A 397 -16.16 0.05 2.71
CA ALA A 397 -17.17 -0.87 2.19
C ALA A 397 -16.59 -2.21 1.73
N ALA A 398 -15.45 -2.21 1.06
CA ALA A 398 -14.90 -3.41 0.41
C ALA A 398 -14.72 -4.60 1.36
N PRO A 399 -14.03 -4.51 2.51
CA PRO A 399 -13.85 -5.63 3.42
C PRO A 399 -15.17 -6.07 4.07
N VAL A 400 -16.05 -5.14 4.44
CA VAL A 400 -17.33 -5.45 5.08
C VAL A 400 -18.23 -6.25 4.14
N ILE A 401 -18.42 -5.78 2.92
CA ILE A 401 -19.27 -6.47 1.92
C ILE A 401 -18.65 -7.82 1.52
N SER A 402 -17.32 -7.85 1.39
CA SER A 402 -16.62 -9.10 1.06
C SER A 402 -16.72 -10.13 2.19
N ALA A 403 -16.58 -9.71 3.46
CA ALA A 403 -16.71 -10.61 4.61
C ALA A 403 -18.09 -11.26 4.69
N VAL A 404 -19.15 -10.47 4.56
CA VAL A 404 -20.54 -10.97 4.59
C VAL A 404 -20.79 -12.02 3.50
N LYS A 405 -20.19 -11.84 2.33
CA LYS A 405 -20.30 -12.82 1.23
C LYS A 405 -19.42 -14.06 1.46
N ALA A 406 -18.16 -13.84 1.84
CA ALA A 406 -17.18 -14.92 2.02
C ALA A 406 -17.49 -15.83 3.21
N PHE A 407 -18.09 -15.28 4.27
CA PHE A 407 -18.38 -15.98 5.51
C PHE A 407 -19.89 -15.99 5.85
N ALA A 408 -20.74 -16.15 4.82
CA ALA A 408 -22.20 -16.06 4.96
C ALA A 408 -22.77 -16.95 6.07
N LEU A 409 -22.23 -18.16 6.27
CA LEU A 409 -22.67 -19.07 7.33
C LEU A 409 -22.31 -18.55 8.73
N ASP A 410 -21.11 -17.99 8.92
CA ASP A 410 -20.69 -17.42 10.21
C ASP A 410 -21.59 -16.22 10.56
N PHE A 411 -21.87 -15.35 9.59
CA PHE A 411 -22.75 -14.18 9.76
C PHE A 411 -24.20 -14.58 10.03
N ALA A 412 -24.74 -15.58 9.31
CA ALA A 412 -26.09 -16.06 9.53
C ALA A 412 -26.26 -16.66 10.93
N ALA A 413 -25.28 -17.45 11.40
CA ALA A 413 -25.27 -18.02 12.75
C ALA A 413 -25.22 -16.92 13.83
N ALA A 414 -24.45 -15.85 13.61
CA ALA A 414 -24.32 -14.72 14.53
C ALA A 414 -25.59 -13.85 14.55
N ALA A 415 -26.25 -13.62 13.40
CA ALA A 415 -27.42 -12.74 13.29
C ALA A 415 -28.67 -13.26 14.04
N GLY A 416 -28.71 -14.57 14.32
CA GLY A 416 -29.88 -15.21 14.91
C GLY A 416 -30.99 -15.50 13.89
N PRO A 417 -32.04 -16.26 14.31
CA PRO A 417 -33.14 -16.58 13.42
C PRO A 417 -33.91 -15.32 13.00
N SER A 418 -34.27 -15.26 11.71
CA SER A 418 -35.24 -14.25 11.25
C SER A 418 -36.55 -14.49 12.02
N THR A 419 -36.94 -13.54 12.85
CA THR A 419 -38.29 -13.56 13.39
C THR A 419 -39.27 -13.57 12.22
N PRO A 420 -40.27 -14.49 12.17
CA PRO A 420 -41.33 -14.40 11.18
C PRO A 420 -41.94 -12.98 11.32
N THR A 421 -41.98 -12.20 10.26
CA THR A 421 -42.85 -11.03 10.20
C THR A 421 -44.28 -11.57 10.25
N ASP A 422 -44.91 -11.45 11.41
CA ASP A 422 -46.34 -11.65 11.50
C ASP A 422 -46.98 -10.74 10.45
N GLY A 423 -47.72 -11.37 9.50
CA GLY A 423 -48.37 -10.74 8.37
C GLY A 423 -49.58 -9.85 8.76
#